data_aa3b01c9bf541ac44e4b7893bb0602f6
#
_entry.id   aa3b01c9bf541ac44e4b7893bb0602f6
#
_cell.length_a   1.000
_cell.length_b   1.000
_cell.length_c   1.000
_cell.angle_alpha   90.00
_cell.angle_beta   90.00
_cell.angle_gamma   90.00
#
_symmetry.space_group_name_H-M   'P 1'
#
loop_
_entity.id
_entity.type
_entity.pdbx_description
1 polymer ?
#
loop_
_entity_poly.entity_id
_entity_poly.type
_entity_poly.pdbx_seq_one_letter_code
_entity_poly.pdbx_strand_id
1 'polypeptide(L)'
;MRIFTGFQHGVNLGGWLSQCDATSREHFDTFITEADIHRIAGMGLDHVRLPVDYNWIEDEAGRPIEAGLRHIDDCVRWCEGAGLNALLDLHKAFGYTFDPLDVDADREIFFHDAALQARFIALWQRLAGRYGGHAGVAFDLLNEVISPDVAKPWNDIVDRTIAAIRPFAPDTWIVVGGVCYNNVQSVPLLAPPRDARVVYNFHCYEPMIFTHQKAYWVENMPSDLEVPYPADLEWYKAQSEKLSFDLAGAIAGQRVDALGPGFFEALFAPAVAAAERNGAPLYCGEYGVIDRAPAEDALRWHRDIGAVFDKHNIGRALWNYKHKDFGLIDPHYDGIRDALVKLL
;
A
#
# COMPACT_ATOMS: atom_id res chain seq x y z
N MET A 1 9.47 -3.40 -18.56
CA MET A 1 8.19 -3.64 -17.83
C MET A 1 7.11 -2.69 -18.33
N ARG A 2 5.81 -3.07 -18.27
CA ARG A 2 4.69 -2.15 -18.58
C ARG A 2 4.56 -1.09 -17.49
N ILE A 3 3.97 0.06 -17.83
CA ILE A 3 3.77 1.17 -16.88
C ILE A 3 2.32 1.17 -16.39
N PHE A 4 2.10 1.36 -15.10
CA PHE A 4 0.80 1.67 -14.51
C PHE A 4 0.53 3.17 -14.73
N THR A 5 0.01 3.49 -15.92
CA THR A 5 -0.16 4.88 -16.38
C THR A 5 -1.15 5.65 -15.51
N GLY A 6 -0.74 6.85 -15.07
CA GLY A 6 -1.52 7.72 -14.18
C GLY A 6 -1.36 7.41 -12.69
N PHE A 7 -0.52 6.42 -12.34
CA PHE A 7 -0.28 6.01 -10.96
C PHE A 7 1.22 5.84 -10.69
N GLN A 8 2.00 6.89 -11.01
CA GLN A 8 3.46 6.84 -10.85
C GLN A 8 3.91 7.48 -9.54
N HIS A 9 3.28 8.58 -9.11
CA HIS A 9 3.71 9.41 -7.99
C HIS A 9 2.52 9.73 -7.10
N GLY A 10 2.31 8.96 -6.04
CA GLY A 10 1.13 9.08 -5.20
C GLY A 10 1.40 9.18 -3.72
N VAL A 11 0.31 9.33 -2.98
CA VAL A 11 0.32 9.33 -1.52
C VAL A 11 -0.93 8.63 -0.98
N ASN A 12 -0.77 7.93 0.16
CA ASN A 12 -1.87 7.28 0.85
C ASN A 12 -2.67 8.29 1.70
N LEU A 13 -3.97 8.10 1.78
CA LEU A 13 -4.89 8.84 2.65
C LEU A 13 -5.27 8.03 3.90
N GLY A 14 -4.29 7.33 4.50
CA GLY A 14 -4.48 6.53 5.70
C GLY A 14 -4.89 7.37 6.91
N GLY A 15 -5.65 6.79 7.82
CA GLY A 15 -6.24 7.44 8.98
C GLY A 15 -7.60 8.08 8.73
N TRP A 16 -8.10 8.10 7.49
CA TRP A 16 -9.41 8.66 7.14
C TRP A 16 -10.53 7.61 7.16
N LEU A 17 -10.52 6.64 6.20
CA LEU A 17 -11.52 5.58 6.09
C LEU A 17 -10.95 4.20 6.46
N SER A 18 -9.71 4.14 6.86
CA SER A 18 -9.03 2.99 7.46
C SER A 18 -8.02 3.46 8.49
N GLN A 19 -7.71 2.62 9.47
CA GLN A 19 -6.79 2.90 10.59
C GLN A 19 -7.13 4.21 11.33
N CYS A 20 -8.43 4.48 11.52
CA CYS A 20 -8.94 5.71 12.09
C CYS A 20 -8.60 5.83 13.59
N ASP A 21 -8.07 6.98 14.01
CA ASP A 21 -7.91 7.31 15.43
C ASP A 21 -9.23 7.72 16.10
N ALA A 22 -10.20 8.15 15.29
CA ALA A 22 -11.55 8.49 15.71
C ALA A 22 -12.57 8.05 14.66
N THR A 23 -13.77 7.69 15.12
CA THR A 23 -14.87 7.17 14.29
C THR A 23 -16.09 8.08 14.32
N SER A 24 -15.88 9.36 14.70
CA SER A 24 -16.95 10.36 14.72
C SER A 24 -17.26 10.87 13.31
N ARG A 25 -18.49 11.33 13.12
CA ARG A 25 -18.87 12.01 11.88
C ARG A 25 -17.95 13.20 11.58
N GLU A 26 -17.58 13.97 12.59
CA GLU A 26 -16.67 15.10 12.45
C GLU A 26 -15.31 14.67 11.87
N HIS A 27 -14.75 13.53 12.35
CA HIS A 27 -13.52 12.98 11.81
C HIS A 27 -13.66 12.72 10.30
N PHE A 28 -14.69 11.97 9.88
CA PHE A 28 -14.88 11.63 8.48
C PHE A 28 -15.13 12.84 7.58
N ASP A 29 -15.84 13.86 8.11
CA ASP A 29 -16.15 15.08 7.36
C ASP A 29 -14.97 16.07 7.27
N THR A 30 -13.92 15.95 8.13
CA THR A 30 -12.85 16.97 8.25
C THR A 30 -11.42 16.44 8.12
N PHE A 31 -11.19 15.14 8.28
CA PHE A 31 -9.83 14.59 8.27
C PHE A 31 -9.18 14.73 6.90
N ILE A 32 -9.85 14.36 5.82
CA ILE A 32 -9.44 14.66 4.44
C ILE A 32 -10.52 15.56 3.82
N THR A 33 -10.09 16.62 3.16
CA THR A 33 -10.95 17.61 2.53
C THR A 33 -10.54 17.87 1.08
N GLU A 34 -11.40 18.56 0.32
CA GLU A 34 -11.08 19.00 -1.05
C GLU A 34 -9.79 19.84 -1.10
N ALA A 35 -9.53 20.65 -0.08
CA ALA A 35 -8.30 21.44 0.03
C ALA A 35 -7.04 20.57 0.17
N ASP A 36 -7.14 19.43 0.87
CA ASP A 36 -6.03 18.46 0.96
C ASP A 36 -5.72 17.86 -0.41
N ILE A 37 -6.73 17.47 -1.18
CA ILE A 37 -6.59 16.92 -2.53
C ILE A 37 -5.95 17.95 -3.48
N HIS A 38 -6.38 19.20 -3.44
CA HIS A 38 -5.75 20.28 -4.21
C HIS A 38 -4.29 20.52 -3.79
N ARG A 39 -3.98 20.41 -2.48
CA ARG A 39 -2.61 20.51 -1.98
C ARG A 39 -1.74 19.36 -2.51
N ILE A 40 -2.25 18.13 -2.53
CA ILE A 40 -1.57 16.95 -3.09
C ILE A 40 -1.27 17.17 -4.58
N ALA A 41 -2.25 17.63 -5.36
CA ALA A 41 -2.04 17.98 -6.77
C ALA A 41 -0.98 19.08 -6.95
N GLY A 42 -0.99 20.10 -6.07
CA GLY A 42 0.01 21.17 -6.05
C GLY A 42 1.44 20.72 -5.72
N MET A 43 1.61 19.54 -5.13
CA MET A 43 2.91 18.89 -4.93
C MET A 43 3.44 18.18 -6.19
N GLY A 44 2.63 18.09 -7.27
CA GLY A 44 3.01 17.42 -8.52
C GLY A 44 2.77 15.90 -8.51
N LEU A 45 2.05 15.39 -7.51
CA LEU A 45 1.63 13.98 -7.47
C LEU A 45 0.52 13.74 -8.50
N ASP A 46 0.37 12.50 -8.96
CA ASP A 46 -0.59 12.12 -10.01
C ASP A 46 -1.76 11.28 -9.50
N HIS A 47 -1.69 10.77 -8.26
CA HIS A 47 -2.78 10.01 -7.66
C HIS A 47 -2.77 9.99 -6.13
N VAL A 48 -3.90 9.59 -5.57
CA VAL A 48 -4.01 9.17 -4.16
C VAL A 48 -4.37 7.68 -4.09
N ARG A 49 -3.84 6.96 -3.09
CA ARG A 49 -4.36 5.65 -2.67
C ARG A 49 -5.26 5.88 -1.47
N LEU A 50 -6.50 5.39 -1.56
CA LEU A 50 -7.55 5.59 -0.56
C LEU A 50 -7.82 4.27 0.17
N PRO A 51 -7.19 4.02 1.33
CA PRO A 51 -7.51 2.89 2.18
C PRO A 51 -8.91 3.00 2.78
N VAL A 52 -9.72 1.93 2.64
CA VAL A 52 -11.09 1.87 3.13
C VAL A 52 -11.34 0.54 3.84
N ASP A 53 -11.79 0.59 5.08
CA ASP A 53 -12.27 -0.58 5.80
C ASP A 53 -13.73 -0.88 5.41
N TYR A 54 -14.04 -2.15 5.19
CA TYR A 54 -15.37 -2.59 4.72
C TYR A 54 -16.52 -2.12 5.60
N ASN A 55 -16.33 -2.06 6.92
CA ASN A 55 -17.36 -1.71 7.90
C ASN A 55 -17.86 -0.27 7.81
N TRP A 56 -17.18 0.60 7.07
CA TRP A 56 -17.67 1.94 6.75
C TRP A 56 -18.56 1.99 5.53
N ILE A 57 -18.49 1.00 4.64
CA ILE A 57 -19.17 0.97 3.35
C ILE A 57 -20.19 -0.17 3.20
N GLU A 58 -20.18 -1.17 4.10
CA GLU A 58 -21.22 -2.20 4.18
C GLU A 58 -21.47 -2.63 5.63
N ASP A 59 -22.73 -2.95 5.94
CA ASP A 59 -23.14 -3.44 7.25
C ASP A 59 -22.88 -4.95 7.41
N GLU A 60 -23.20 -5.50 8.60
CA GLU A 60 -23.04 -6.93 8.90
C GLU A 60 -23.79 -7.84 7.92
N ALA A 61 -24.90 -7.39 7.36
CA ALA A 61 -25.68 -8.13 6.37
C ALA A 61 -25.19 -7.92 4.92
N GLY A 62 -24.06 -7.20 4.73
CA GLY A 62 -23.51 -6.90 3.42
C GLY A 62 -24.30 -5.84 2.63
N ARG A 63 -25.12 -5.03 3.29
CA ARG A 63 -25.87 -3.93 2.66
C ARG A 63 -25.03 -2.66 2.63
N PRO A 64 -25.14 -1.82 1.59
CA PRO A 64 -24.34 -0.61 1.48
C PRO A 64 -24.65 0.40 2.60
N ILE A 65 -23.62 1.01 3.14
CA ILE A 65 -23.68 2.16 4.05
C ILE A 65 -23.41 3.41 3.22
N GLU A 66 -24.46 4.08 2.74
CA GLU A 66 -24.33 5.24 1.87
C GLU A 66 -23.58 6.42 2.51
N ALA A 67 -23.57 6.52 3.85
CA ALA A 67 -22.81 7.55 4.55
C ALA A 67 -21.29 7.39 4.32
N GLY A 68 -20.76 6.17 4.38
CA GLY A 68 -19.35 5.90 4.10
C GLY A 68 -19.03 5.99 2.60
N LEU A 69 -19.90 5.45 1.75
CA LEU A 69 -19.72 5.53 0.29
C LEU A 69 -19.65 6.97 -0.21
N ARG A 70 -20.37 7.93 0.42
CA ARG A 70 -20.28 9.36 0.06
C ARG A 70 -18.87 9.94 0.23
N HIS A 71 -18.08 9.49 1.22
CA HIS A 71 -16.71 9.96 1.37
C HIS A 71 -15.81 9.48 0.23
N ILE A 72 -16.08 8.28 -0.29
CA ILE A 72 -15.39 7.79 -1.50
C ILE A 72 -15.83 8.59 -2.73
N ASP A 73 -17.14 8.86 -2.88
CA ASP A 73 -17.68 9.70 -3.96
C ASP A 73 -17.03 11.09 -3.96
N ASP A 74 -16.92 11.70 -2.78
CA ASP A 74 -16.29 13.01 -2.60
C ASP A 74 -14.80 12.96 -2.97
N CYS A 75 -14.06 11.95 -2.50
CA CYS A 75 -12.65 11.77 -2.84
C CYS A 75 -12.45 11.64 -4.37
N VAL A 76 -13.23 10.78 -5.03
CA VAL A 76 -13.16 10.59 -6.49
C VAL A 76 -13.46 11.90 -7.21
N ARG A 77 -14.52 12.61 -6.83
CA ARG A 77 -14.92 13.90 -7.41
C ARG A 77 -13.83 14.97 -7.21
N TRP A 78 -13.24 15.06 -6.01
CA TRP A 78 -12.15 16.01 -5.72
C TRP A 78 -10.89 15.70 -6.53
N CYS A 79 -10.54 14.41 -6.66
CA CYS A 79 -9.42 13.97 -7.49
C CYS A 79 -9.65 14.34 -8.95
N GLU A 80 -10.83 14.06 -9.52
CA GLU A 80 -11.17 14.45 -10.89
C GLU A 80 -11.06 15.96 -11.09
N GLY A 81 -11.59 16.76 -10.13
CA GLY A 81 -11.50 18.22 -10.17
C GLY A 81 -10.07 18.77 -10.08
N ALA A 82 -9.17 18.06 -9.41
CA ALA A 82 -7.78 18.43 -9.23
C ALA A 82 -6.83 17.81 -10.30
N GLY A 83 -7.34 16.96 -11.21
CA GLY A 83 -6.54 16.26 -12.20
C GLY A 83 -5.72 15.09 -11.65
N LEU A 84 -6.12 14.54 -10.50
CA LEU A 84 -5.53 13.35 -9.89
C LEU A 84 -6.33 12.09 -10.22
N ASN A 85 -5.68 10.94 -10.15
CA ASN A 85 -6.33 9.64 -10.13
C ASN A 85 -6.56 9.16 -8.68
N ALA A 86 -7.47 8.20 -8.50
CA ALA A 86 -7.77 7.60 -7.21
C ALA A 86 -7.63 6.07 -7.27
N LEU A 87 -6.77 5.50 -6.44
CA LEU A 87 -6.65 4.06 -6.24
C LEU A 87 -7.47 3.68 -5.01
N LEU A 88 -8.65 3.10 -5.19
CA LEU A 88 -9.50 2.63 -4.11
C LEU A 88 -8.96 1.30 -3.60
N ASP A 89 -8.52 1.27 -2.35
CA ASP A 89 -7.98 0.12 -1.67
C ASP A 89 -8.96 -0.42 -0.63
N LEU A 90 -9.33 -1.69 -0.72
CA LEU A 90 -10.05 -2.36 0.35
C LEU A 90 -9.05 -2.83 1.41
N HIS A 91 -8.94 -2.04 2.48
CA HIS A 91 -7.88 -2.23 3.47
C HIS A 91 -8.16 -3.38 4.44
N LYS A 92 -9.43 -3.58 4.80
CA LYS A 92 -9.95 -4.73 5.56
C LYS A 92 -11.20 -5.28 4.88
N ALA A 93 -11.44 -6.58 4.97
CA ALA A 93 -12.63 -7.24 4.45
C ALA A 93 -13.34 -8.01 5.57
N PHE A 94 -14.63 -8.34 5.39
CA PHE A 94 -15.33 -9.14 6.39
C PHE A 94 -14.68 -10.53 6.51
N GLY A 95 -14.19 -10.86 7.72
CA GLY A 95 -13.42 -12.08 7.99
C GLY A 95 -11.94 -11.99 7.63
N TYR A 96 -11.43 -10.77 7.36
CA TYR A 96 -10.00 -10.53 7.15
C TYR A 96 -9.56 -9.19 7.72
N THR A 97 -8.47 -9.21 8.48
CA THR A 97 -7.71 -8.03 8.88
C THR A 97 -6.21 -8.32 8.93
N PHE A 98 -5.39 -7.39 8.46
CA PHE A 98 -3.94 -7.45 8.59
C PHE A 98 -3.46 -6.87 9.93
N ASP A 99 -4.27 -6.03 10.59
CA ASP A 99 -3.90 -5.23 11.74
C ASP A 99 -3.67 -6.12 12.99
N PRO A 100 -2.47 -6.13 13.57
CA PRO A 100 -2.19 -6.90 14.78
C PRO A 100 -2.94 -6.37 16.02
N LEU A 101 -3.49 -5.16 15.95
CA LEU A 101 -4.27 -4.57 17.05
C LEU A 101 -5.74 -5.04 17.05
N ASP A 102 -6.22 -5.69 16.00
CA ASP A 102 -7.54 -6.32 15.95
C ASP A 102 -7.52 -7.69 16.66
N VAL A 103 -7.40 -7.68 17.98
CA VAL A 103 -7.12 -8.85 18.81
C VAL A 103 -8.22 -9.90 18.88
N ASP A 104 -9.47 -9.53 18.60
CA ASP A 104 -10.64 -10.42 18.70
C ASP A 104 -11.09 -11.02 17.34
N ALA A 105 -10.36 -10.71 16.25
CA ALA A 105 -10.71 -11.17 14.93
C ALA A 105 -10.00 -12.48 14.57
N ASP A 106 -10.73 -13.44 13.98
CA ASP A 106 -10.08 -14.47 13.15
C ASP A 106 -9.59 -13.79 11.87
N ARG A 107 -8.29 -13.54 11.83
CA ARG A 107 -7.68 -12.63 10.85
C ARG A 107 -7.66 -13.17 9.44
N GLU A 108 -7.88 -14.49 9.24
CA GLU A 108 -7.70 -15.15 7.95
C GLU A 108 -8.85 -16.12 7.57
N ILE A 109 -9.94 -16.17 8.32
CA ILE A 109 -11.08 -17.07 8.04
C ILE A 109 -11.62 -16.88 6.62
N PHE A 110 -11.52 -15.66 6.09
CA PHE A 110 -11.91 -15.28 4.73
C PHE A 110 -11.35 -16.23 3.66
N PHE A 111 -10.07 -16.65 3.78
CA PHE A 111 -9.44 -17.51 2.77
C PHE A 111 -9.95 -18.94 2.76
N HIS A 112 -10.69 -19.35 3.78
CA HIS A 112 -11.20 -20.72 3.99
C HIS A 112 -12.73 -20.80 3.97
N ASP A 113 -13.44 -19.67 3.91
CA ASP A 113 -14.90 -19.60 3.94
C ASP A 113 -15.47 -19.09 2.61
N ALA A 114 -16.21 -19.96 1.90
CA ALA A 114 -16.78 -19.64 0.59
C ALA A 114 -17.87 -18.55 0.66
N ALA A 115 -18.58 -18.39 1.78
CA ALA A 115 -19.59 -17.35 1.94
C ALA A 115 -18.96 -15.98 2.11
N LEU A 116 -17.86 -15.90 2.87
CA LEU A 116 -17.08 -14.67 3.02
C LEU A 116 -16.44 -14.25 1.69
N GLN A 117 -15.90 -15.21 0.92
CA GLN A 117 -15.36 -14.93 -0.42
C GLN A 117 -16.46 -14.44 -1.38
N ALA A 118 -17.66 -15.03 -1.33
CA ALA A 118 -18.79 -14.56 -2.14
C ALA A 118 -19.21 -13.14 -1.75
N ARG A 119 -19.20 -12.81 -0.45
CA ARG A 119 -19.48 -11.47 0.06
C ARG A 119 -18.45 -10.44 -0.43
N PHE A 120 -17.16 -10.77 -0.36
CA PHE A 120 -16.06 -9.95 -0.89
C PHE A 120 -16.23 -9.65 -2.38
N ILE A 121 -16.54 -10.69 -3.17
CA ILE A 121 -16.79 -10.54 -4.61
C ILE A 121 -18.01 -9.64 -4.87
N ALA A 122 -19.11 -9.81 -4.10
CA ALA A 122 -20.30 -8.97 -4.22
C ALA A 122 -20.02 -7.51 -3.84
N LEU A 123 -19.18 -7.26 -2.82
CA LEU A 123 -18.73 -5.91 -2.47
C LEU A 123 -17.97 -5.27 -3.65
N TRP A 124 -17.02 -5.98 -4.24
CA TRP A 124 -16.27 -5.47 -5.41
C TRP A 124 -17.16 -5.26 -6.65
N GLN A 125 -18.17 -6.07 -6.86
CA GLN A 125 -19.16 -5.83 -7.93
C GLN A 125 -19.93 -4.51 -7.71
N ARG A 126 -20.32 -4.20 -6.47
CA ARG A 126 -20.98 -2.93 -6.14
C ARG A 126 -20.05 -1.75 -6.35
N LEU A 127 -18.80 -1.84 -5.85
CA LEU A 127 -17.80 -0.78 -6.04
C LEU A 127 -17.48 -0.57 -7.52
N ALA A 128 -17.35 -1.65 -8.29
CA ALA A 128 -17.14 -1.58 -9.73
C ALA A 128 -18.34 -0.96 -10.46
N GLY A 129 -19.57 -1.28 -10.06
CA GLY A 129 -20.79 -0.66 -10.59
C GLY A 129 -20.89 0.84 -10.29
N ARG A 130 -20.34 1.29 -9.14
CA ARG A 130 -20.36 2.70 -8.74
C ARG A 130 -19.21 3.51 -9.34
N TYR A 131 -18.00 2.95 -9.38
CA TYR A 131 -16.78 3.70 -9.72
C TYR A 131 -16.12 3.29 -11.04
N GLY A 132 -16.52 2.17 -11.64
CA GLY A 132 -15.89 1.65 -12.86
C GLY A 132 -16.08 2.52 -14.12
N GLY A 133 -17.00 3.49 -14.08
CA GLY A 133 -17.19 4.49 -15.13
C GLY A 133 -16.22 5.68 -15.06
N HIS A 134 -15.46 5.83 -13.98
CA HIS A 134 -14.50 6.91 -13.77
C HIS A 134 -13.13 6.52 -14.31
N ALA A 135 -12.68 7.19 -15.38
CA ALA A 135 -11.43 6.84 -16.07
C ALA A 135 -10.17 6.94 -15.20
N GLY A 136 -10.20 7.82 -14.18
CA GLY A 136 -9.11 8.01 -13.22
C GLY A 136 -9.16 7.09 -11.99
N VAL A 137 -10.10 6.12 -11.93
CA VAL A 137 -10.20 5.21 -10.79
C VAL A 137 -9.56 3.87 -11.10
N ALA A 138 -8.81 3.35 -10.14
CA ALA A 138 -8.29 1.98 -10.11
C ALA A 138 -8.69 1.29 -8.78
N PHE A 139 -8.64 -0.04 -8.74
CA PHE A 139 -9.04 -0.85 -7.60
C PHE A 139 -7.87 -1.67 -7.07
N ASP A 140 -7.55 -1.55 -5.78
CA ASP A 140 -6.62 -2.41 -5.05
C ASP A 140 -7.45 -3.41 -4.23
N LEU A 141 -7.37 -4.69 -4.58
CA LEU A 141 -8.39 -5.67 -4.17
C LEU A 141 -8.39 -5.96 -2.68
N LEU A 142 -7.22 -6.06 -2.06
CA LEU A 142 -7.11 -6.30 -0.62
C LEU A 142 -5.71 -5.93 -0.13
N ASN A 143 -5.65 -5.17 0.96
CA ASN A 143 -4.41 -4.81 1.61
C ASN A 143 -3.76 -6.01 2.32
N GLU A 144 -2.45 -6.13 2.19
CA GLU A 144 -1.51 -6.88 3.04
C GLU A 144 -1.93 -8.31 3.48
N VAL A 145 -2.21 -9.20 2.55
CA VAL A 145 -2.47 -10.60 2.88
C VAL A 145 -1.32 -11.18 3.71
N ILE A 146 -1.63 -11.73 4.92
CA ILE A 146 -0.63 -12.03 5.95
C ILE A 146 0.11 -13.33 5.66
N SER A 147 -0.61 -14.45 5.60
CA SER A 147 0.01 -15.79 5.59
C SER A 147 0.52 -16.19 4.21
N PRO A 148 1.74 -16.74 4.10
CA PRO A 148 2.22 -17.33 2.85
C PRO A 148 1.39 -18.57 2.43
N ASP A 149 0.75 -19.26 3.37
CA ASP A 149 0.01 -20.49 3.11
C ASP A 149 -1.26 -20.26 2.30
N VAL A 150 -1.78 -19.02 2.30
CA VAL A 150 -2.97 -18.64 1.53
C VAL A 150 -2.66 -18.12 0.12
N ALA A 151 -1.42 -18.16 -0.34
CA ALA A 151 -1.04 -17.65 -1.67
C ALA A 151 -1.88 -18.27 -2.80
N LYS A 152 -2.12 -19.60 -2.78
CA LYS A 152 -2.96 -20.24 -3.79
C LYS A 152 -4.43 -19.89 -3.64
N PRO A 153 -5.10 -20.04 -2.47
CA PRO A 153 -6.46 -19.53 -2.26
C PRO A 153 -6.63 -18.08 -2.69
N TRP A 154 -5.68 -17.20 -2.35
CA TRP A 154 -5.72 -15.79 -2.73
C TRP A 154 -5.72 -15.59 -4.25
N ASN A 155 -4.84 -16.24 -4.99
CA ASN A 155 -4.84 -16.20 -6.46
C ASN A 155 -6.18 -16.66 -7.06
N ASP A 156 -6.80 -17.73 -6.51
CA ASP A 156 -8.10 -18.22 -6.96
C ASP A 156 -9.24 -17.22 -6.67
N ILE A 157 -9.17 -16.50 -5.53
CA ILE A 157 -10.13 -15.44 -5.18
C ILE A 157 -9.96 -14.23 -6.11
N VAL A 158 -8.71 -13.80 -6.35
CA VAL A 158 -8.37 -12.71 -7.28
C VAL A 158 -8.97 -12.96 -8.66
N ASP A 159 -8.74 -14.13 -9.26
CA ASP A 159 -9.27 -14.48 -10.58
C ASP A 159 -10.80 -14.37 -10.63
N ARG A 160 -11.50 -14.88 -9.61
CA ARG A 160 -12.98 -14.79 -9.52
C ARG A 160 -13.47 -13.36 -9.32
N THR A 161 -12.74 -12.58 -8.53
CA THR A 161 -13.09 -11.19 -8.25
C THR A 161 -12.92 -10.33 -9.50
N ILE A 162 -11.82 -10.48 -10.23
CA ILE A 162 -11.59 -9.78 -11.49
C ILE A 162 -12.70 -10.13 -12.50
N ALA A 163 -13.02 -11.42 -12.66
CA ALA A 163 -14.09 -11.84 -13.56
C ALA A 163 -15.46 -11.21 -13.20
N ALA A 164 -15.73 -11.00 -11.90
CA ALA A 164 -16.95 -10.37 -11.42
C ALA A 164 -16.97 -8.84 -11.59
N ILE A 165 -15.81 -8.18 -11.55
CA ILE A 165 -15.64 -6.73 -11.75
C ILE A 165 -15.82 -6.35 -13.23
N ARG A 166 -15.27 -7.12 -14.17
CA ARG A 166 -15.15 -6.75 -15.59
C ARG A 166 -16.46 -6.38 -16.30
N PRO A 167 -17.62 -6.99 -16.02
CA PRO A 167 -18.89 -6.55 -16.59
C PRO A 167 -19.28 -5.11 -16.27
N PHE A 168 -18.78 -4.54 -15.17
CA PHE A 168 -19.08 -3.19 -14.68
C PHE A 168 -17.94 -2.20 -14.95
N ALA A 169 -16.70 -2.68 -14.97
CA ALA A 169 -15.50 -1.88 -15.09
C ALA A 169 -14.49 -2.54 -16.06
N PRO A 170 -14.80 -2.54 -17.38
CA PRO A 170 -14.01 -3.30 -18.36
C PRO A 170 -12.59 -2.78 -18.54
N ASP A 171 -12.36 -1.47 -18.36
CA ASP A 171 -11.07 -0.81 -18.63
C ASP A 171 -10.32 -0.38 -17.36
N THR A 172 -10.91 -0.56 -16.16
CA THR A 172 -10.33 -0.15 -14.89
C THR A 172 -9.12 -1.03 -14.56
N TRP A 173 -8.03 -0.39 -14.13
CA TRP A 173 -6.88 -1.10 -13.59
C TRP A 173 -7.24 -1.80 -12.28
N ILE A 174 -6.77 -3.03 -12.11
CA ILE A 174 -6.92 -3.81 -10.88
C ILE A 174 -5.53 -4.13 -10.33
N VAL A 175 -5.30 -3.67 -9.12
CA VAL A 175 -4.06 -3.85 -8.36
C VAL A 175 -4.22 -5.07 -7.46
N VAL A 176 -3.20 -5.92 -7.43
CA VAL A 176 -3.20 -7.18 -6.67
C VAL A 176 -1.90 -7.30 -5.91
N GLY A 177 -2.00 -7.33 -4.60
CA GLY A 177 -0.87 -7.57 -3.70
C GLY A 177 -0.57 -9.06 -3.51
N GLY A 178 0.67 -9.35 -3.13
CA GLY A 178 1.09 -10.69 -2.75
C GLY A 178 0.67 -11.06 -1.32
N VAL A 179 1.33 -12.05 -0.76
CA VAL A 179 1.18 -12.48 0.64
C VAL A 179 2.30 -11.89 1.52
N CYS A 180 2.41 -12.32 2.77
CA CYS A 180 3.44 -11.85 3.70
C CYS A 180 3.43 -10.31 3.85
N TYR A 181 2.25 -9.71 4.10
CA TYR A 181 2.05 -8.26 4.21
C TYR A 181 2.46 -7.51 2.93
N ASN A 182 2.08 -8.03 1.76
CA ASN A 182 2.50 -7.49 0.45
C ASN A 182 4.03 -7.34 0.29
N ASN A 183 4.81 -8.11 1.02
CA ASN A 183 6.26 -8.10 0.93
C ASN A 183 6.71 -8.33 -0.53
N VAL A 184 7.74 -7.62 -0.98
CA VAL A 184 8.22 -7.65 -2.36
C VAL A 184 8.66 -9.06 -2.81
N GLN A 185 9.15 -9.90 -1.90
CA GLN A 185 9.55 -11.28 -2.18
C GLN A 185 8.35 -12.19 -2.49
N SER A 186 7.13 -11.78 -2.15
CA SER A 186 5.91 -12.54 -2.44
C SER A 186 5.34 -12.30 -3.84
N VAL A 187 5.76 -11.25 -4.54
CA VAL A 187 5.31 -10.97 -5.92
C VAL A 187 5.48 -12.15 -6.88
N PRO A 188 6.58 -12.93 -6.83
CA PRO A 188 6.71 -14.16 -7.65
C PRO A 188 5.65 -15.24 -7.39
N LEU A 189 4.92 -15.19 -6.26
CA LEU A 189 3.83 -16.11 -5.92
C LEU A 189 2.49 -15.72 -6.54
N LEU A 190 2.38 -14.52 -7.11
CA LEU A 190 1.20 -14.08 -7.84
C LEU A 190 1.08 -14.85 -9.16
N ALA A 191 -0.12 -15.33 -9.45
CA ALA A 191 -0.41 -16.01 -10.69
C ALA A 191 -0.25 -15.06 -11.90
N PRO A 192 0.19 -15.57 -13.07
CA PRO A 192 0.17 -14.78 -14.30
C PRO A 192 -1.24 -14.25 -14.57
N PRO A 193 -1.40 -12.92 -14.80
CA PRO A 193 -2.73 -12.32 -14.95
C PRO A 193 -3.40 -12.80 -16.23
N ARG A 194 -4.68 -13.16 -16.13
CA ARG A 194 -5.54 -13.49 -17.29
C ARG A 194 -6.17 -12.25 -17.92
N ASP A 195 -5.87 -11.09 -17.35
CA ASP A 195 -6.44 -9.81 -17.71
C ASP A 195 -5.31 -8.79 -17.97
N ALA A 196 -5.43 -8.01 -19.03
CA ALA A 196 -4.40 -7.06 -19.44
C ALA A 196 -4.29 -5.81 -18.54
N ARG A 197 -5.30 -5.56 -17.69
CA ARG A 197 -5.38 -4.41 -16.79
C ARG A 197 -5.13 -4.81 -15.33
N VAL A 198 -4.24 -5.77 -15.09
CA VAL A 198 -3.78 -6.17 -13.75
C VAL A 198 -2.38 -5.62 -13.48
N VAL A 199 -2.18 -5.11 -12.28
CA VAL A 199 -0.93 -4.55 -11.75
C VAL A 199 -0.53 -5.38 -10.53
N TYR A 200 0.74 -5.77 -10.44
CA TYR A 200 1.26 -6.39 -9.23
C TYR A 200 1.66 -5.32 -8.21
N ASN A 201 1.22 -5.50 -6.98
CA ASN A 201 1.51 -4.61 -5.86
C ASN A 201 2.47 -5.26 -4.87
N PHE A 202 3.32 -4.44 -4.28
CA PHE A 202 4.08 -4.77 -3.08
C PHE A 202 4.18 -3.55 -2.18
N HIS A 203 4.51 -3.77 -0.91
CA HIS A 203 4.88 -2.74 0.05
C HIS A 203 6.37 -2.87 0.38
N CYS A 204 7.04 -1.77 0.66
CA CYS A 204 8.46 -1.79 0.98
C CYS A 204 8.81 -0.83 2.10
N TYR A 205 9.14 -1.40 3.23
CA TYR A 205 9.65 -0.68 4.41
C TYR A 205 11.08 -1.14 4.79
N GLU A 206 11.74 -1.95 3.96
CA GLU A 206 13.08 -2.42 4.24
C GLU A 206 14.13 -1.30 4.15
N PRO A 207 15.11 -1.31 5.07
CA PRO A 207 15.24 -2.21 6.22
C PRO A 207 14.35 -1.76 7.39
N MET A 208 13.40 -2.62 7.80
CA MET A 208 12.36 -2.29 8.78
C MET A 208 12.89 -1.77 10.13
N ILE A 209 14.09 -2.20 10.51
CA ILE A 209 14.74 -1.68 11.72
C ILE A 209 15.00 -0.17 11.67
N PHE A 210 15.13 0.41 10.47
CA PHE A 210 15.25 1.85 10.27
C PHE A 210 13.88 2.51 10.11
N THR A 211 13.08 2.03 9.17
CA THR A 211 11.80 2.65 8.80
C THR A 211 10.73 2.56 9.87
N HIS A 212 10.86 1.62 10.81
CA HIS A 212 9.95 1.40 11.94
C HIS A 212 10.65 1.54 13.29
N GLN A 213 11.80 2.21 13.35
CA GLN A 213 12.48 2.39 14.64
C GLN A 213 11.57 3.09 15.65
N LYS A 214 11.56 2.59 16.89
CA LYS A 214 10.70 3.09 17.99
C LYS A 214 9.19 2.94 17.73
N ALA A 215 8.76 2.12 16.77
CA ALA A 215 7.34 1.87 16.51
C ALA A 215 6.73 1.05 17.66
N TYR A 216 5.68 1.58 18.31
CA TYR A 216 5.06 0.96 19.48
C TYR A 216 4.25 -0.30 19.16
N TRP A 217 3.87 -0.50 17.89
CA TRP A 217 3.12 -1.67 17.42
C TRP A 217 4.01 -2.82 16.94
N VAL A 218 5.33 -2.61 16.88
CA VAL A 218 6.29 -3.67 16.53
C VAL A 218 6.73 -4.36 17.79
N GLU A 219 6.52 -5.67 17.84
CA GLU A 219 6.86 -6.48 19.01
C GLU A 219 8.36 -6.37 19.33
N ASN A 220 8.67 -6.21 20.62
CA ASN A 220 10.04 -6.08 21.14
C ASN A 220 10.88 -4.91 20.59
N MET A 221 10.27 -3.94 19.92
CA MET A 221 10.96 -2.74 19.44
C MET A 221 11.36 -1.83 20.60
N PRO A 222 12.67 -1.57 20.83
CA PRO A 222 13.09 -0.66 21.90
C PRO A 222 12.63 0.78 21.60
N SER A 223 12.07 1.45 22.61
CA SER A 223 11.57 2.83 22.48
C SER A 223 12.68 3.88 22.32
N ASP A 224 13.93 3.51 22.62
CA ASP A 224 15.13 4.33 22.54
C ASP A 224 16.07 3.92 21.39
N LEU A 225 15.66 2.97 20.55
CA LEU A 225 16.47 2.51 19.42
C LEU A 225 16.72 3.65 18.45
N GLU A 226 17.99 3.90 18.14
CA GLU A 226 18.41 4.85 17.12
C GLU A 226 19.20 4.13 16.02
N VAL A 227 18.67 4.20 14.82
CA VAL A 227 19.23 3.54 13.63
C VAL A 227 19.53 4.63 12.59
N PRO A 228 20.79 4.90 12.26
CA PRO A 228 21.14 5.85 11.20
C PRO A 228 20.97 5.21 9.81
N TYR A 229 20.71 6.01 8.78
CA TYR A 229 20.70 5.53 7.39
C TYR A 229 21.53 6.44 6.48
N PRO A 230 22.43 5.87 5.63
CA PRO A 230 22.83 4.45 5.62
C PRO A 230 23.82 4.14 6.75
N ALA A 231 24.01 2.85 7.03
CA ALA A 231 25.08 2.35 7.88
C ALA A 231 25.58 0.99 7.36
N ASP A 232 26.47 0.33 8.11
CA ASP A 232 27.06 -0.95 7.73
C ASP A 232 25.98 -2.05 7.56
N LEU A 233 25.99 -2.75 6.44
CA LEU A 233 24.97 -3.74 6.10
C LEU A 233 24.99 -4.94 7.05
N GLU A 234 26.15 -5.41 7.46
CA GLU A 234 26.25 -6.56 8.38
C GLU A 234 25.75 -6.19 9.77
N TRP A 235 26.00 -4.95 10.20
CA TRP A 235 25.39 -4.42 11.43
C TRP A 235 23.87 -4.38 11.31
N TYR A 236 23.30 -3.91 10.18
CA TYR A 236 21.86 -3.91 9.95
C TYR A 236 21.25 -5.30 10.01
N LYS A 237 21.87 -6.30 9.37
CA LYS A 237 21.44 -7.70 9.42
C LYS A 237 21.40 -8.21 10.85
N ALA A 238 22.50 -8.01 11.60
CA ALA A 238 22.62 -8.46 12.99
C ALA A 238 21.62 -7.78 13.95
N GLN A 239 21.28 -6.50 13.72
CA GLN A 239 20.27 -5.82 14.55
C GLN A 239 18.85 -6.22 14.12
N SER A 240 18.58 -6.40 12.82
CA SER A 240 17.29 -6.84 12.29
C SER A 240 16.91 -8.23 12.82
N GLU A 241 17.86 -9.16 12.86
CA GLU A 241 17.65 -10.50 13.39
C GLU A 241 17.19 -10.50 14.87
N LYS A 242 17.69 -9.57 15.69
CA LYS A 242 17.27 -9.44 17.09
C LYS A 242 15.80 -9.06 17.26
N LEU A 243 15.23 -8.41 16.25
CA LEU A 243 13.82 -8.00 16.19
C LEU A 243 12.97 -8.90 15.29
N SER A 244 13.50 -10.07 14.90
CA SER A 244 12.84 -11.04 14.01
C SER A 244 12.54 -10.49 12.62
N PHE A 245 13.28 -9.46 12.15
CA PHE A 245 13.21 -8.99 10.78
C PHE A 245 14.22 -9.74 9.91
N ASP A 246 13.76 -10.45 8.91
CA ASP A 246 14.62 -11.25 8.02
C ASP A 246 15.24 -10.42 6.89
N LEU A 247 16.09 -9.46 7.24
CA LEU A 247 16.79 -8.64 6.25
C LEU A 247 17.78 -9.47 5.40
N ALA A 248 18.41 -10.47 5.98
CA ALA A 248 19.33 -11.35 5.28
C ALA A 248 18.61 -12.21 4.25
N GLY A 249 17.46 -12.81 4.60
CA GLY A 249 16.60 -13.57 3.70
C GLY A 249 16.01 -12.73 2.59
N ALA A 250 15.66 -11.47 2.88
CA ALA A 250 15.09 -10.55 1.90
C ALA A 250 16.01 -10.30 0.69
N ILE A 251 17.33 -10.37 0.86
CA ILE A 251 18.34 -10.20 -0.20
C ILE A 251 19.13 -11.49 -0.50
N ALA A 252 18.61 -12.63 -0.03
CA ALA A 252 19.30 -13.91 -0.22
C ALA A 252 19.53 -14.24 -1.71
N GLY A 253 20.73 -14.72 -2.04
CA GLY A 253 21.12 -15.03 -3.43
C GLY A 253 21.49 -13.82 -4.28
N GLN A 254 21.43 -12.60 -3.73
CA GLN A 254 21.86 -11.37 -4.39
C GLN A 254 23.22 -10.90 -3.83
N ARG A 255 24.01 -10.25 -4.68
CA ARG A 255 25.26 -9.62 -4.23
C ARG A 255 25.00 -8.19 -3.80
N VAL A 256 25.03 -7.96 -2.50
CA VAL A 256 24.81 -6.64 -1.88
C VAL A 256 25.95 -6.37 -0.91
N ASP A 257 26.69 -5.31 -1.16
CA ASP A 257 27.89 -4.94 -0.36
C ASP A 257 27.58 -3.80 0.63
N ALA A 258 26.50 -3.01 0.38
CA ALA A 258 26.12 -1.86 1.22
C ALA A 258 24.63 -1.52 1.06
N LEU A 259 24.08 -0.74 2.03
CA LEU A 259 22.80 -0.05 1.85
C LEU A 259 22.93 1.05 0.79
N GLY A 260 21.80 1.40 0.17
CA GLY A 260 21.73 2.37 -0.92
C GLY A 260 20.94 1.81 -2.11
N PRO A 261 20.98 2.44 -3.30
CA PRO A 261 20.21 1.98 -4.47
C PRO A 261 20.48 0.52 -4.84
N GLY A 262 21.73 0.04 -4.70
CA GLY A 262 22.11 -1.35 -4.97
C GLY A 262 21.42 -2.36 -4.06
N PHE A 263 21.11 -2.01 -2.82
CA PHE A 263 20.31 -2.81 -1.89
C PHE A 263 18.88 -2.96 -2.42
N PHE A 264 18.21 -1.88 -2.82
CA PHE A 264 16.85 -1.93 -3.35
C PHE A 264 16.78 -2.62 -4.73
N GLU A 265 17.81 -2.47 -5.58
CA GLU A 265 17.90 -3.25 -6.82
C GLU A 265 17.89 -4.75 -6.55
N ALA A 266 18.70 -5.20 -5.61
CA ALA A 266 18.76 -6.61 -5.22
C ALA A 266 17.43 -7.08 -4.60
N LEU A 267 16.85 -6.25 -3.73
CA LEU A 267 15.58 -6.53 -3.07
C LEU A 267 14.43 -6.69 -4.07
N PHE A 268 14.36 -5.82 -5.10
CA PHE A 268 13.27 -5.81 -6.09
C PHE A 268 13.49 -6.76 -7.27
N ALA A 269 14.70 -7.26 -7.48
CA ALA A 269 15.05 -8.08 -8.65
C ALA A 269 14.08 -9.27 -8.88
N PRO A 270 13.67 -10.05 -7.87
CA PRO A 270 12.71 -11.14 -8.08
C PRO A 270 11.33 -10.67 -8.52
N ALA A 271 10.84 -9.55 -7.95
CA ALA A 271 9.54 -8.96 -8.29
C ALA A 271 9.54 -8.37 -9.70
N VAL A 272 10.60 -7.63 -10.07
CA VAL A 272 10.79 -7.10 -11.43
C VAL A 272 10.81 -8.23 -12.45
N ALA A 273 11.59 -9.30 -12.20
CA ALA A 273 11.65 -10.47 -13.09
C ALA A 273 10.28 -11.16 -13.23
N ALA A 274 9.49 -11.26 -12.15
CA ALA A 274 8.15 -11.83 -12.19
C ALA A 274 7.18 -10.96 -13.00
N ALA A 275 7.19 -9.63 -12.77
CA ALA A 275 6.36 -8.67 -13.48
C ALA A 275 6.67 -8.65 -14.99
N GLU A 276 7.95 -8.66 -15.37
CA GLU A 276 8.38 -8.71 -16.78
C GLU A 276 7.97 -10.01 -17.45
N ARG A 277 8.22 -11.15 -16.81
CA ARG A 277 7.82 -12.47 -17.31
C ARG A 277 6.32 -12.58 -17.56
N ASN A 278 5.52 -11.99 -16.68
CA ASN A 278 4.06 -12.05 -16.71
C ASN A 278 3.43 -10.88 -17.46
N GLY A 279 4.22 -9.91 -17.94
CA GLY A 279 3.75 -8.75 -18.67
C GLY A 279 2.86 -7.78 -17.84
N ALA A 280 2.98 -7.81 -16.52
CA ALA A 280 2.26 -6.93 -15.60
C ALA A 280 3.09 -5.67 -15.26
N PRO A 281 2.46 -4.50 -15.06
CA PRO A 281 3.10 -3.40 -14.34
C PRO A 281 3.41 -3.79 -12.90
N LEU A 282 4.39 -3.13 -12.28
CA LEU A 282 4.70 -3.25 -10.86
C LEU A 282 4.42 -1.91 -10.17
N TYR A 283 3.88 -1.98 -8.96
CA TYR A 283 3.50 -0.84 -8.15
C TYR A 283 3.91 -1.06 -6.69
N CYS A 284 4.38 -0.02 -6.01
CA CYS A 284 4.63 -0.03 -4.58
C CYS A 284 3.53 0.77 -3.87
N GLY A 285 2.52 0.07 -3.35
CA GLY A 285 1.33 0.68 -2.74
C GLY A 285 1.60 1.42 -1.45
N GLU A 286 2.65 0.99 -0.73
CA GLU A 286 3.10 1.64 0.49
C GLU A 286 4.62 1.58 0.62
N TYR A 287 5.21 2.71 1.00
CA TYR A 287 6.59 2.84 1.42
C TYR A 287 6.75 4.11 2.25
N GLY A 288 7.71 4.16 3.14
CA GLY A 288 7.89 5.35 3.98
C GLY A 288 8.84 5.11 5.14
N VAL A 289 9.09 6.18 5.89
CA VAL A 289 9.93 6.18 7.08
C VAL A 289 9.17 6.83 8.22
N ILE A 290 9.19 6.22 9.39
CA ILE A 290 8.53 6.71 10.60
C ILE A 290 9.09 8.08 11.04
N ASP A 291 8.26 8.94 11.60
CA ASP A 291 8.61 10.27 12.10
C ASP A 291 9.58 10.27 13.30
N ARG A 292 9.93 9.10 13.82
CA ARG A 292 10.93 8.89 14.87
C ARG A 292 12.34 8.67 14.36
N ALA A 293 12.49 8.49 13.03
CA ALA A 293 13.79 8.43 12.38
C ALA A 293 14.33 9.86 12.12
N PRO A 294 15.66 10.08 12.06
CA PRO A 294 16.19 11.37 11.69
C PRO A 294 15.74 11.79 10.28
N ALA A 295 15.18 13.00 10.12
CA ALA A 295 14.58 13.45 8.86
C ALA A 295 15.56 13.42 7.67
N GLU A 296 16.82 13.81 7.88
CA GLU A 296 17.85 13.74 6.85
C GLU A 296 18.19 12.30 6.41
N ASP A 297 18.11 11.34 7.33
CA ASP A 297 18.29 9.92 7.02
C ASP A 297 17.09 9.39 6.23
N ALA A 298 15.87 9.80 6.63
CA ALA A 298 14.67 9.51 5.87
C ALA A 298 14.76 10.03 4.43
N LEU A 299 15.23 11.26 4.23
CA LEU A 299 15.43 11.82 2.88
C LEU A 299 16.45 11.01 2.05
N ARG A 300 17.53 10.51 2.68
CA ARG A 300 18.51 9.64 2.00
C ARG A 300 17.86 8.32 1.57
N TRP A 301 17.08 7.70 2.46
CA TRP A 301 16.36 6.46 2.18
C TRP A 301 15.38 6.63 1.01
N HIS A 302 14.58 7.71 1.03
CA HIS A 302 13.64 8.02 -0.07
C HIS A 302 14.35 8.26 -1.41
N ARG A 303 15.53 8.89 -1.40
CA ARG A 303 16.33 9.05 -2.61
C ARG A 303 16.80 7.72 -3.18
N ASP A 304 17.28 6.84 -2.32
CA ASP A 304 17.85 5.55 -2.73
C ASP A 304 16.78 4.61 -3.29
N ILE A 305 15.63 4.48 -2.62
CA ILE A 305 14.52 3.67 -3.10
C ILE A 305 13.87 4.28 -4.36
N GLY A 306 13.69 5.61 -4.38
CA GLY A 306 13.11 6.35 -5.50
C GLY A 306 13.91 6.18 -6.78
N ALA A 307 15.25 6.18 -6.70
CA ALA A 307 16.11 5.94 -7.86
C ALA A 307 15.84 4.56 -8.51
N VAL A 308 15.48 3.56 -7.72
CA VAL A 308 15.17 2.20 -8.22
C VAL A 308 13.76 2.15 -8.78
N PHE A 309 12.79 2.81 -8.16
CA PHE A 309 11.45 2.97 -8.70
C PHE A 309 11.48 3.61 -10.09
N ASP A 310 12.19 4.73 -10.24
CA ASP A 310 12.31 5.46 -11.51
C ASP A 310 13.00 4.61 -12.59
N LYS A 311 14.09 3.91 -12.22
CA LYS A 311 14.81 3.04 -13.15
C LYS A 311 13.96 1.93 -13.75
N HIS A 312 13.05 1.36 -12.95
CA HIS A 312 12.20 0.23 -13.36
C HIS A 312 10.78 0.67 -13.75
N ASN A 313 10.46 1.97 -13.76
CA ASN A 313 9.11 2.51 -13.97
C ASN A 313 8.08 1.87 -13.01
N ILE A 314 8.43 1.75 -11.73
CA ILE A 314 7.55 1.28 -10.66
C ILE A 314 6.77 2.48 -10.15
N GLY A 315 5.45 2.46 -10.31
CA GLY A 315 4.58 3.44 -9.68
C GLY A 315 4.57 3.25 -8.16
N ARG A 316 4.29 4.31 -7.38
CA ARG A 316 4.37 4.25 -5.91
C ARG A 316 3.40 5.20 -5.22
N ALA A 317 3.00 4.87 -3.99
CA ALA A 317 2.30 5.78 -3.09
C ALA A 317 2.96 5.82 -1.72
N LEU A 318 3.43 7.00 -1.32
CA LEU A 318 4.03 7.22 0.00
C LEU A 318 2.99 6.93 1.09
N TRP A 319 3.36 6.16 2.09
CA TRP A 319 2.65 6.09 3.35
C TRP A 319 3.28 7.11 4.29
N ASN A 320 2.63 8.20 4.68
CA ASN A 320 1.25 8.62 4.50
C ASN A 320 1.18 10.14 4.20
N TYR A 321 0.02 10.68 3.79
CA TYR A 321 -0.15 12.11 3.58
C TYR A 321 -0.03 12.92 4.87
N LYS A 322 -0.75 12.52 5.93
CA LYS A 322 -0.69 13.17 7.25
C LYS A 322 -1.00 12.19 8.36
N HIS A 323 -0.43 12.42 9.55
CA HIS A 323 -0.57 11.57 10.74
C HIS A 323 -0.06 10.13 10.53
N LYS A 324 -0.49 9.21 11.37
CA LYS A 324 -0.17 7.78 11.31
C LYS A 324 1.34 7.52 11.33
N ASP A 325 2.07 8.33 12.11
CA ASP A 325 3.52 8.22 12.34
C ASP A 325 4.41 8.41 11.11
N PHE A 326 3.84 8.67 9.91
CA PHE A 326 4.56 8.79 8.63
C PHE A 326 4.14 10.03 7.81
N GLY A 327 3.46 10.99 8.41
CA GLY A 327 2.80 12.06 7.68
C GLY A 327 3.73 12.99 6.92
N LEU A 328 3.62 13.01 5.59
CA LEU A 328 4.38 13.88 4.68
C LEU A 328 4.30 15.35 5.06
N ILE A 329 3.12 15.80 5.49
CA ILE A 329 2.88 17.19 5.85
C ILE A 329 3.01 17.49 7.34
N ASP A 330 3.38 16.50 8.14
CA ASP A 330 3.58 16.67 9.58
C ASP A 330 4.87 17.43 9.90
N PRO A 331 4.96 18.08 11.08
CA PRO A 331 6.08 18.97 11.42
C PRO A 331 7.46 18.31 11.37
N HIS A 332 7.55 16.98 11.54
CA HIS A 332 8.80 16.23 11.49
C HIS A 332 9.58 16.48 10.18
N TYR A 333 8.85 16.60 9.07
CA TYR A 333 9.44 16.80 7.75
C TYR A 333 9.54 18.26 7.29
N ASP A 334 9.18 19.26 8.11
CA ASP A 334 9.17 20.67 7.71
C ASP A 334 10.48 21.11 7.06
N GLY A 335 11.63 20.68 7.60
CA GLY A 335 12.97 21.05 7.12
C GLY A 335 13.37 20.40 5.79
N ILE A 336 12.75 19.28 5.41
CA ILE A 336 13.11 18.49 4.22
C ILE A 336 11.97 18.30 3.25
N ARG A 337 10.74 18.73 3.57
CA ARG A 337 9.51 18.43 2.80
C ARG A 337 9.63 18.75 1.32
N ASP A 338 10.13 19.93 0.97
CA ASP A 338 10.27 20.32 -0.44
C ASP A 338 11.27 19.45 -1.21
N ALA A 339 12.29 18.94 -0.52
CA ALA A 339 13.24 17.98 -1.11
C ALA A 339 12.61 16.59 -1.22
N LEU A 340 11.86 16.17 -0.20
CA LEU A 340 11.16 14.88 -0.18
C LEU A 340 10.11 14.80 -1.28
N VAL A 341 9.23 15.81 -1.41
CA VAL A 341 8.21 15.88 -2.47
C VAL A 341 8.79 15.74 -3.88
N LYS A 342 9.99 16.24 -4.12
CA LYS A 342 10.67 16.10 -5.42
C LYS A 342 11.19 14.68 -5.71
N LEU A 343 11.23 13.82 -4.71
CA LEU A 343 11.64 12.42 -4.83
C LEU A 343 10.43 11.46 -4.98
N LEU A 344 9.23 11.95 -4.62
CA LEU A 344 8.00 11.16 -4.74
C LEU A 344 7.55 11.07 -6.17
#